data_a0a9e597f56bd27d8363edd300490c70
#
_entry.id   a0a9e597f56bd27d8363edd300490c70
#
_cell.length_a   1.000
_cell.length_b   1.000
_cell.length_c   1.000
_cell.angle_alpha   90.00
_cell.angle_beta   90.00
_cell.angle_gamma   90.00
#
_symmetry.space_group_name_H-M   'P 1'
#
loop_
_entity.id
_entity.type
_entity.pdbx_description
1 polymer ?
#
loop_
_entity_poly.entity_id
_entity_poly.type
_entity_poly.pdbx_seq_one_letter_code
_entity_poly.pdbx_strand_id
1 'polypeptide(L)'
;VVLAYRRRIGLIIKAFLSLVKTPAAPLDEALRKENLRLGWFVILGTIPAGIIGVAFKDWFEAAFNSPRMVSWMLIGTGVILMLSRFAPKAVKPISWRRALGVGLAQAVAILPGISRSGSTISAGLLLGLGPGRSAEFSFLLALPAILGAGLIEAAGIFSKPYALEGISGLALFCGAFTAFVSGFAAIYALLSLLQRGRFDRFAWYVWAVGAAGLLYF
;
A
#
# COMPACT_ATOMS: atom_id res chain seq x y z
N VAL A 1 7.37 5.26 -3.96
CA VAL A 1 7.23 5.28 -2.48
C VAL A 1 8.57 5.55 -1.82
N VAL A 2 9.60 4.71 -2.06
CA VAL A 2 10.92 4.83 -1.37
C VAL A 2 11.50 6.23 -1.51
N LEU A 3 11.55 6.79 -2.72
CA LEU A 3 12.07 8.14 -2.95
C LEU A 3 11.22 9.23 -2.28
N ALA A 4 9.89 9.11 -2.35
CA ALA A 4 8.98 10.08 -1.75
C ALA A 4 9.12 10.14 -0.21
N TYR A 5 9.33 8.98 0.42
CA TYR A 5 9.42 8.85 1.88
C TYR A 5 10.84 8.51 2.38
N ARG A 6 11.90 8.73 1.55
CA ARG A 6 13.29 8.37 1.85
C ARG A 6 13.78 8.86 3.20
N ARG A 7 13.43 10.11 3.59
CA ARG A 7 13.81 10.68 4.89
C ARG A 7 13.16 9.92 6.03
N ARG A 8 11.87 9.62 5.93
CA ARG A 8 11.11 8.92 6.96
C ARG A 8 11.59 7.48 7.11
N ILE A 9 11.79 6.78 5.99
CA ILE A 9 12.33 5.42 5.96
C ILE A 9 13.74 5.40 6.59
N GLY A 10 14.60 6.34 6.23
CA GLY A 10 15.93 6.46 6.81
C GLY A 10 15.92 6.68 8.32
N LEU A 11 14.98 7.48 8.85
CA LEU A 11 14.82 7.69 10.29
C LEU A 11 14.35 6.41 10.99
N ILE A 12 13.41 5.66 10.40
CA ILE A 12 12.94 4.37 10.93
C ILE A 12 14.11 3.38 10.99
N ILE A 13 14.86 3.23 9.89
CA ILE A 13 16.01 2.32 9.84
C ILE A 13 17.07 2.71 10.87
N LYS A 14 17.43 4.01 10.97
CA LYS A 14 18.39 4.50 11.97
C LYS A 14 17.91 4.22 13.40
N ALA A 15 16.60 4.39 13.65
CA ALA A 15 16.02 4.09 14.96
C ALA A 15 16.14 2.59 15.30
N PHE A 16 15.88 1.68 14.36
CA PHE A 16 16.08 0.24 14.57
C PHE A 16 17.56 -0.14 14.74
N LEU A 17 18.46 0.41 13.93
CA LEU A 17 19.89 0.18 14.06
C LEU A 17 20.42 0.65 15.42
N SER A 18 19.85 1.71 16.01
CA SER A 18 20.23 2.19 17.34
C SER A 18 19.85 1.24 18.49
N LEU A 19 19.08 0.19 18.24
CA LEU A 19 18.84 -0.87 19.21
C LEU A 19 20.01 -1.85 19.33
N VAL A 20 20.81 -1.96 18.26
CA VAL A 20 21.92 -2.93 18.18
C VAL A 20 23.28 -2.24 18.27
N LYS A 21 23.40 -1.03 17.73
CA LYS A 21 24.66 -0.27 17.70
C LYS A 21 24.41 1.15 18.16
N THR A 22 25.36 1.71 18.95
CA THR A 22 25.36 3.16 19.25
C THR A 22 25.60 3.94 17.94
N PRO A 23 24.66 4.76 17.49
CA PRO A 23 24.82 5.49 16.21
C PRO A 23 25.91 6.56 16.33
N ALA A 24 26.69 6.76 15.26
CA ALA A 24 27.71 7.81 15.18
C ALA A 24 27.10 9.23 15.34
N ALA A 25 25.82 9.41 14.96
CA ALA A 25 25.05 10.60 15.25
C ALA A 25 23.75 10.18 15.96
N PRO A 26 23.63 10.40 17.27
CA PRO A 26 22.44 9.99 18.03
C PRO A 26 21.23 10.79 17.58
N LEU A 27 20.10 10.08 17.35
CA LEU A 27 18.81 10.70 17.18
C LEU A 27 18.35 11.27 18.51
N ASP A 28 17.63 12.40 18.48
CA ASP A 28 16.87 12.85 19.64
C ASP A 28 15.97 11.70 20.17
N GLU A 29 15.93 11.53 21.48
CA GLU A 29 15.27 10.37 22.08
C GLU A 29 13.78 10.31 21.76
N ALA A 30 13.11 11.46 21.69
CA ALA A 30 11.70 11.53 21.32
C ALA A 30 11.49 11.10 19.86
N LEU A 31 12.34 11.57 18.96
CA LEU A 31 12.32 11.21 17.54
C LEU A 31 12.63 9.71 17.33
N ARG A 32 13.55 9.16 18.11
CA ARG A 32 13.88 7.74 18.08
C ARG A 32 12.66 6.89 18.51
N LYS A 33 12.04 7.21 19.65
CA LYS A 33 10.85 6.51 20.15
C LYS A 33 9.69 6.56 19.16
N GLU A 34 9.44 7.71 18.55
CA GLU A 34 8.39 7.87 17.53
C GLU A 34 8.64 6.98 16.32
N ASN A 35 9.86 6.97 15.79
CA ASN A 35 10.20 6.19 14.59
C ASN A 35 10.23 4.68 14.87
N LEU A 36 10.72 4.23 16.03
CA LEU A 36 10.61 2.84 16.47
C LEU A 36 9.15 2.38 16.55
N ARG A 37 8.32 3.19 17.20
CA ARG A 37 6.88 2.90 17.32
C ARG A 37 6.20 2.80 15.96
N LEU A 38 6.51 3.71 15.03
CA LEU A 38 5.97 3.68 13.68
C LEU A 38 6.41 2.43 12.93
N GLY A 39 7.70 2.08 13.00
CA GLY A 39 8.23 0.86 12.38
C GLY A 39 7.56 -0.42 12.93
N TRP A 40 7.40 -0.53 14.24
CA TRP A 40 6.66 -1.64 14.86
C TRP A 40 5.20 -1.70 14.40
N PHE A 41 4.55 -0.55 14.23
CA PHE A 41 3.18 -0.51 13.73
C PHE A 41 3.08 -0.91 12.24
N VAL A 42 4.11 -0.62 11.44
CA VAL A 42 4.20 -1.12 10.07
C VAL A 42 4.33 -2.65 10.06
N ILE A 43 5.20 -3.21 10.90
CA ILE A 43 5.34 -4.66 11.03
C ILE A 43 4.00 -5.28 11.46
N LEU A 44 3.40 -4.78 12.54
CA LEU A 44 2.12 -5.26 13.07
C LEU A 44 1.00 -5.21 12.01
N GLY A 45 0.90 -4.09 11.28
CA GLY A 45 -0.11 -3.92 10.23
C GLY A 45 0.13 -4.79 9.00
N THR A 46 1.37 -5.28 8.79
CA THR A 46 1.67 -6.20 7.67
C THR A 46 1.21 -7.64 7.96
N ILE A 47 1.17 -8.04 9.23
CA ILE A 47 0.86 -9.42 9.66
C ILE A 47 -0.47 -9.93 9.08
N PRO A 48 -1.63 -9.23 9.18
CA PRO A 48 -2.89 -9.74 8.67
C PRO A 48 -2.84 -10.05 7.17
N ALA A 49 -2.27 -9.15 6.38
CA ALA A 49 -2.13 -9.33 4.95
C ALA A 49 -1.17 -10.48 4.60
N GLY A 50 -0.08 -10.64 5.37
CA GLY A 50 0.86 -11.76 5.21
C GLY A 50 0.20 -13.10 5.47
N ILE A 51 -0.52 -13.24 6.58
CA ILE A 51 -1.22 -14.50 6.93
C ILE A 51 -2.28 -14.82 5.89
N ILE A 52 -3.15 -13.87 5.56
CA ILE A 52 -4.26 -14.09 4.61
C ILE A 52 -3.72 -14.34 3.20
N GLY A 53 -2.70 -13.60 2.77
CA GLY A 53 -2.09 -13.77 1.45
C GLY A 53 -1.46 -15.14 1.25
N VAL A 54 -0.82 -15.70 2.28
CA VAL A 54 -0.24 -17.04 2.21
C VAL A 54 -1.32 -18.12 2.33
N ALA A 55 -2.25 -17.96 3.29
CA ALA A 55 -3.28 -18.98 3.56
C ALA A 55 -4.26 -19.18 2.39
N PHE A 56 -4.53 -18.13 1.60
CA PHE A 56 -5.52 -18.16 0.51
C PHE A 56 -4.89 -17.88 -0.86
N LYS A 57 -3.59 -18.20 -1.03
CA LYS A 57 -2.84 -17.91 -2.26
C LYS A 57 -3.55 -18.39 -3.51
N ASP A 58 -3.88 -19.68 -3.57
CA ASP A 58 -4.47 -20.30 -4.75
C ASP A 58 -5.84 -19.70 -5.11
N TRP A 59 -6.61 -19.33 -4.08
CA TRP A 59 -7.89 -18.67 -4.28
C TRP A 59 -7.72 -17.26 -4.86
N PHE A 60 -6.73 -16.50 -4.39
CA PHE A 60 -6.43 -15.18 -4.96
C PHE A 60 -5.95 -15.32 -6.41
N GLU A 61 -5.08 -16.28 -6.71
CA GLU A 61 -4.62 -16.53 -8.09
C GLU A 61 -5.80 -16.85 -9.02
N ALA A 62 -6.75 -17.67 -8.59
CA ALA A 62 -7.98 -17.92 -9.34
C ALA A 62 -8.83 -16.64 -9.52
N ALA A 63 -8.92 -15.80 -8.49
CA ALA A 63 -9.66 -14.55 -8.53
C ALA A 63 -9.08 -13.54 -9.54
N PHE A 64 -7.75 -13.50 -9.69
CA PHE A 64 -7.08 -12.66 -10.70
C PHE A 64 -7.44 -13.03 -12.14
N ASN A 65 -7.82 -14.29 -12.40
CA ASN A 65 -8.22 -14.77 -13.71
C ASN A 65 -9.70 -14.55 -14.03
N SER A 66 -10.46 -13.85 -13.16
CA SER A 66 -11.88 -13.55 -13.37
C SER A 66 -12.13 -12.06 -13.56
N PRO A 67 -12.20 -11.56 -14.81
CA PRO A 67 -12.46 -10.12 -15.07
C PRO A 67 -13.77 -9.63 -14.44
N ARG A 68 -14.80 -10.49 -14.41
CA ARG A 68 -16.07 -10.16 -13.77
C ARG A 68 -15.93 -9.95 -12.26
N MET A 69 -15.15 -10.81 -11.58
CA MET A 69 -14.85 -10.63 -10.16
C MET A 69 -14.06 -9.35 -9.90
N VAL A 70 -13.04 -9.06 -10.73
CA VAL A 70 -12.27 -7.80 -10.66
C VAL A 70 -13.20 -6.59 -10.78
N SER A 71 -14.16 -6.64 -11.71
CA SER A 71 -15.14 -5.55 -11.91
C SER A 71 -16.03 -5.33 -10.68
N TRP A 72 -16.52 -6.39 -10.04
CA TRP A 72 -17.24 -6.28 -8.77
C TRP A 72 -16.37 -5.70 -7.65
N MET A 73 -15.11 -6.09 -7.58
CA MET A 73 -14.17 -5.56 -6.58
C MET A 73 -13.83 -4.10 -6.82
N LEU A 74 -13.83 -3.62 -8.08
CA LEU A 74 -13.74 -2.18 -8.38
C LEU A 74 -14.96 -1.42 -7.84
N ILE A 75 -16.17 -1.98 -7.97
CA ILE A 75 -17.35 -1.38 -7.35
C ILE A 75 -17.18 -1.29 -5.82
N GLY A 76 -16.69 -2.37 -5.19
CA GLY A 76 -16.34 -2.40 -3.76
C GLY A 76 -15.31 -1.33 -3.37
N THR A 77 -14.28 -1.12 -4.21
CA THR A 77 -13.30 -0.04 -4.03
C THR A 77 -14.00 1.33 -3.99
N GLY A 78 -14.91 1.59 -4.91
CA GLY A 78 -15.65 2.84 -4.94
C GLY A 78 -16.46 3.06 -3.65
N VAL A 79 -17.08 2.00 -3.10
CA VAL A 79 -17.78 2.07 -1.80
C VAL A 79 -16.80 2.43 -0.68
N ILE A 80 -15.64 1.75 -0.61
CA ILE A 80 -14.60 2.02 0.40
C ILE A 80 -14.13 3.48 0.32
N LEU A 81 -13.88 3.99 -0.89
CA LEU A 81 -13.48 5.37 -1.09
C LEU A 81 -14.58 6.35 -0.65
N MET A 82 -15.83 6.07 -1.00
CA MET A 82 -16.96 6.92 -0.61
C MET A 82 -17.16 6.94 0.91
N LEU A 83 -16.97 5.81 1.60
CA LEU A 83 -17.03 5.75 3.05
C LEU A 83 -15.99 6.64 3.74
N SER A 84 -14.84 6.90 3.11
CA SER A 84 -13.82 7.81 3.66
C SER A 84 -14.34 9.24 3.89
N ARG A 85 -15.43 9.64 3.23
CA ARG A 85 -16.12 10.93 3.43
C ARG A 85 -16.66 11.09 4.86
N PHE A 86 -16.98 9.98 5.53
CA PHE A 86 -17.49 9.99 6.90
C PHE A 86 -16.37 9.93 7.95
N ALA A 87 -15.11 10.15 7.54
CA ALA A 87 -13.99 10.18 8.46
C ALA A 87 -14.16 11.27 9.54
N PRO A 88 -13.83 10.97 10.81
CA PRO A 88 -13.93 11.95 11.88
C PRO A 88 -12.97 13.11 11.64
N LYS A 89 -13.40 14.35 11.95
CA LYS A 89 -12.57 15.55 11.82
C LYS A 89 -11.43 15.58 12.85
N ALA A 90 -11.62 14.94 14.01
CA ALA A 90 -10.62 14.89 15.06
C ALA A 90 -9.45 13.99 14.65
N VAL A 91 -8.25 14.56 14.62
CA VAL A 91 -7.02 13.80 14.29
C VAL A 91 -6.47 13.14 15.55
N LYS A 92 -6.31 11.82 15.47
CA LYS A 92 -5.79 10.98 16.55
C LYS A 92 -4.38 10.46 16.22
N PRO A 93 -3.50 10.26 17.21
CA PRO A 93 -2.19 9.65 16.98
C PRO A 93 -2.34 8.20 16.53
N ILE A 94 -1.34 7.69 15.79
CA ILE A 94 -1.31 6.29 15.44
C ILE A 94 -1.16 5.43 16.70
N SER A 95 -1.89 4.32 16.76
CA SER A 95 -1.84 3.34 17.85
C SER A 95 -1.86 1.93 17.27
N TRP A 96 -1.52 0.91 18.06
CA TRP A 96 -1.51 -0.48 17.63
C TRP A 96 -2.87 -0.95 17.08
N ARG A 97 -3.99 -0.51 17.70
CA ARG A 97 -5.35 -0.83 17.23
C ARG A 97 -5.61 -0.24 15.85
N ARG A 98 -5.18 1.01 15.61
CA ARG A 98 -5.33 1.69 14.32
C ARG A 98 -4.43 1.06 13.26
N ALA A 99 -3.19 0.73 13.62
CA ALA A 99 -2.26 0.03 12.74
C ALA A 99 -2.82 -1.33 12.30
N LEU A 100 -3.37 -2.10 13.25
CA LEU A 100 -4.01 -3.37 12.95
C LEU A 100 -5.27 -3.19 12.08
N GLY A 101 -6.11 -2.19 12.35
CA GLY A 101 -7.29 -1.90 11.53
C GLY A 101 -6.94 -1.53 10.09
N VAL A 102 -5.89 -0.73 9.88
CA VAL A 102 -5.37 -0.44 8.53
C VAL A 102 -4.76 -1.70 7.90
N GLY A 103 -4.09 -2.54 8.69
CA GLY A 103 -3.55 -3.83 8.23
C GLY A 103 -4.64 -4.82 7.80
N LEU A 104 -5.77 -4.87 8.50
CA LEU A 104 -6.93 -5.67 8.08
C LEU A 104 -7.52 -5.15 6.76
N ALA A 105 -7.60 -3.82 6.58
CA ALA A 105 -8.00 -3.23 5.31
C ALA A 105 -7.01 -3.59 4.17
N GLN A 106 -5.71 -3.69 4.48
CA GLN A 106 -4.71 -4.18 3.53
C GLN A 106 -4.94 -5.65 3.17
N ALA A 107 -5.31 -6.48 4.13
CA ALA A 107 -5.60 -7.89 3.88
C ALA A 107 -6.81 -8.09 2.95
N VAL A 108 -7.87 -7.31 3.14
CA VAL A 108 -9.02 -7.27 2.21
C VAL A 108 -8.58 -6.81 0.82
N ALA A 109 -7.63 -5.89 0.74
CA ALA A 109 -7.13 -5.35 -0.52
C ALA A 109 -6.12 -6.24 -1.27
N ILE A 110 -5.94 -7.51 -0.87
CA ILE A 110 -5.29 -8.55 -1.69
C ILE A 110 -6.22 -8.96 -2.84
N LEU A 111 -7.53 -8.83 -2.66
CA LEU A 111 -8.52 -9.10 -3.70
C LEU A 111 -8.26 -8.26 -4.96
N PRO A 112 -8.21 -8.87 -6.15
CA PRO A 112 -8.01 -8.13 -7.40
C PRO A 112 -9.18 -7.21 -7.66
N GLY A 113 -8.88 -5.95 -8.00
CA GLY A 113 -9.89 -4.88 -8.14
C GLY A 113 -10.12 -4.05 -6.87
N ILE A 114 -9.79 -4.57 -5.69
CA ILE A 114 -9.73 -3.75 -4.47
C ILE A 114 -8.45 -2.94 -4.46
N SER A 115 -8.59 -1.61 -4.44
CA SER A 115 -7.45 -0.70 -4.36
C SER A 115 -6.78 -0.80 -2.99
N ARG A 116 -5.51 -1.27 -2.94
CA ARG A 116 -4.78 -1.36 -1.68
C ARG A 116 -4.62 0.00 -1.01
N SER A 117 -4.08 0.99 -1.74
CA SER A 117 -3.91 2.34 -1.20
C SER A 117 -5.27 3.00 -0.89
N GLY A 118 -6.28 2.77 -1.72
CA GLY A 118 -7.64 3.21 -1.49
C GLY A 118 -8.19 2.69 -0.16
N SER A 119 -8.08 1.40 0.08
CA SER A 119 -8.58 0.75 1.30
C SER A 119 -7.81 1.16 2.55
N THR A 120 -6.47 1.13 2.51
CA THR A 120 -5.64 1.45 3.68
C THR A 120 -5.70 2.92 4.07
N ILE A 121 -5.75 3.84 3.09
CA ILE A 121 -5.92 5.27 3.35
C ILE A 121 -7.33 5.53 3.89
N SER A 122 -8.38 4.98 3.28
CA SER A 122 -9.77 5.12 3.77
C SER A 122 -9.92 4.59 5.19
N ALA A 123 -9.36 3.42 5.49
CA ALA A 123 -9.35 2.87 6.85
C ALA A 123 -8.61 3.78 7.82
N GLY A 124 -7.45 4.32 7.44
CA GLY A 124 -6.71 5.29 8.25
C GLY A 124 -7.54 6.52 8.56
N LEU A 125 -8.20 7.10 7.57
CA LEU A 125 -9.08 8.26 7.73
C LEU A 125 -10.25 7.93 8.66
N LEU A 126 -10.97 6.84 8.43
CA LEU A 126 -12.11 6.40 9.26
C LEU A 126 -11.72 6.11 10.71
N LEU A 127 -10.50 5.62 10.94
CA LEU A 127 -9.93 5.44 12.27
C LEU A 127 -9.44 6.73 12.92
N GLY A 128 -9.57 7.87 12.22
CA GLY A 128 -9.22 9.20 12.72
C GLY A 128 -7.75 9.57 12.54
N LEU A 129 -6.99 8.87 11.70
CA LEU A 129 -5.69 9.36 11.27
C LEU A 129 -5.91 10.51 10.28
N GLY A 130 -5.22 11.64 10.47
CA GLY A 130 -5.31 12.74 9.51
C GLY A 130 -4.83 12.34 8.10
N PRO A 131 -5.20 13.09 7.04
CA PRO A 131 -4.91 12.73 5.65
C PRO A 131 -3.44 12.41 5.40
N GLY A 132 -2.52 13.25 5.86
CA GLY A 132 -1.08 13.05 5.69
C GLY A 132 -0.57 11.78 6.39
N ARG A 133 -1.03 11.51 7.63
CA ARG A 133 -0.63 10.30 8.37
C ARG A 133 -1.24 9.03 7.81
N SER A 134 -2.47 9.09 7.31
CA SER A 134 -3.12 7.96 6.64
C SER A 134 -2.36 7.56 5.38
N ALA A 135 -1.95 8.52 4.55
CA ALA A 135 -1.14 8.27 3.38
C ALA A 135 0.26 7.76 3.74
N GLU A 136 0.96 8.44 4.65
CA GLU A 136 2.29 8.04 5.12
C GLU A 136 2.28 6.60 5.61
N PHE A 137 1.37 6.25 6.52
CA PHE A 137 1.28 4.91 7.07
C PHE A 137 0.90 3.87 6.02
N SER A 138 -0.05 4.17 5.14
CA SER A 138 -0.44 3.31 4.02
C SER A 138 0.73 3.00 3.09
N PHE A 139 1.52 4.01 2.72
CA PHE A 139 2.68 3.82 1.85
C PHE A 139 3.82 3.09 2.53
N LEU A 140 4.08 3.35 3.81
CA LEU A 140 5.07 2.59 4.58
C LEU A 140 4.66 1.12 4.74
N LEU A 141 3.38 0.87 5.02
CA LEU A 141 2.81 -0.46 5.13
C LEU A 141 2.88 -1.26 3.81
N ALA A 142 2.89 -0.56 2.68
CA ALA A 142 3.04 -1.18 1.37
C ALA A 142 4.45 -1.75 1.14
N LEU A 143 5.50 -1.17 1.74
CA LEU A 143 6.88 -1.54 1.47
C LEU A 143 7.20 -3.00 1.82
N PRO A 144 6.90 -3.50 3.05
CA PRO A 144 7.15 -4.91 3.36
C PRO A 144 6.40 -5.86 2.43
N ALA A 145 5.16 -5.55 2.07
CA ALA A 145 4.35 -6.36 1.18
C ALA A 145 4.92 -6.41 -0.25
N ILE A 146 5.31 -5.24 -0.81
CA ILE A 146 5.91 -5.16 -2.15
C ILE A 146 7.28 -5.84 -2.17
N LEU A 147 8.11 -5.62 -1.14
CA LEU A 147 9.42 -6.26 -1.06
C LEU A 147 9.27 -7.77 -0.93
N GLY A 148 8.34 -8.27 -0.09
CA GLY A 148 8.08 -9.69 0.04
C GLY A 148 7.62 -10.34 -1.26
N ALA A 149 6.64 -9.74 -1.95
CA ALA A 149 6.18 -10.23 -3.25
C ALA A 149 7.29 -10.18 -4.31
N GLY A 150 8.05 -9.08 -4.36
CA GLY A 150 9.15 -8.93 -5.30
C GLY A 150 10.29 -9.92 -5.07
N LEU A 151 10.58 -10.29 -3.82
CA LEU A 151 11.59 -11.32 -3.51
C LEU A 151 11.11 -12.72 -3.95
N ILE A 152 9.84 -13.05 -3.74
CA ILE A 152 9.25 -14.33 -4.18
C ILE A 152 9.30 -14.42 -5.71
N GLU A 153 8.90 -13.36 -6.41
CA GLU A 153 8.93 -13.31 -7.87
C GLU A 153 10.34 -13.41 -8.42
N ALA A 154 11.28 -12.65 -7.85
CA ALA A 154 12.69 -12.73 -8.23
C ALA A 154 13.25 -14.14 -8.03
N ALA A 155 12.97 -14.79 -6.90
CA ALA A 155 13.38 -16.18 -6.67
C ALA A 155 12.78 -17.13 -7.72
N GLY A 156 11.53 -16.91 -8.14
CA GLY A 156 10.87 -17.64 -9.22
C GLY A 156 11.59 -17.50 -10.56
N ILE A 157 12.01 -16.29 -10.93
CA ILE A 157 12.76 -16.01 -12.15
C ILE A 157 14.14 -16.69 -12.12
N PHE A 158 14.86 -16.63 -11.00
CA PHE A 158 16.15 -17.33 -10.85
C PHE A 158 16.02 -18.86 -10.97
N SER A 159 14.90 -19.41 -10.52
CA SER A 159 14.60 -20.85 -10.62
C SER A 159 14.18 -21.29 -12.02
N LYS A 160 13.68 -20.36 -12.84
CA LYS A 160 13.15 -20.60 -14.20
C LYS A 160 13.69 -19.53 -15.17
N PRO A 161 14.96 -19.64 -15.60
CA PRO A 161 15.58 -18.61 -16.46
C PRO A 161 14.82 -18.34 -17.76
N TYR A 162 14.13 -19.36 -18.30
CA TYR A 162 13.29 -19.23 -19.50
C TYR A 162 12.07 -18.30 -19.33
N ALA A 163 11.72 -17.90 -18.12
CA ALA A 163 10.64 -16.94 -17.89
C ALA A 163 10.90 -15.55 -18.50
N LEU A 164 12.16 -15.23 -18.82
CA LEU A 164 12.56 -14.00 -19.50
C LEU A 164 12.93 -14.20 -20.98
N GLU A 165 12.82 -15.44 -21.50
CA GLU A 165 13.12 -15.70 -22.92
C GLU A 165 12.18 -14.89 -23.82
N GLY A 166 12.76 -14.24 -24.82
CA GLY A 166 12.03 -13.38 -25.76
C GLY A 166 11.77 -11.94 -25.28
N ILE A 167 12.07 -11.60 -24.04
CA ILE A 167 11.92 -10.24 -23.53
C ILE A 167 13.25 -9.50 -23.67
N SER A 168 13.29 -8.43 -24.51
CA SER A 168 14.50 -7.63 -24.67
C SER A 168 14.82 -6.82 -23.40
N GLY A 169 16.09 -6.64 -23.09
CA GLY A 169 16.52 -5.80 -21.96
C GLY A 169 16.03 -4.35 -22.08
N LEU A 170 15.88 -3.84 -23.33
CA LEU A 170 15.30 -2.52 -23.59
C LEU A 170 13.82 -2.46 -23.19
N ALA A 171 13.03 -3.49 -23.49
CA ALA A 171 11.63 -3.56 -23.08
C ALA A 171 11.47 -3.57 -21.57
N LEU A 172 12.33 -4.34 -20.85
CA LEU A 172 12.36 -4.34 -19.40
C LEU A 172 12.72 -2.97 -18.82
N PHE A 173 13.74 -2.31 -19.39
CA PHE A 173 14.15 -0.97 -18.96
C PHE A 173 13.05 0.06 -19.21
N CYS A 174 12.46 0.09 -20.40
CA CYS A 174 11.36 1.01 -20.73
C CYS A 174 10.13 0.78 -19.84
N GLY A 175 9.77 -0.48 -19.58
CA GLY A 175 8.68 -0.83 -18.68
C GLY A 175 8.94 -0.36 -17.24
N ALA A 176 10.12 -0.65 -16.70
CA ALA A 176 10.52 -0.21 -15.36
C ALA A 176 10.58 1.32 -15.23
N PHE A 177 11.14 2.01 -16.23
CA PHE A 177 11.22 3.47 -16.25
C PHE A 177 9.83 4.12 -16.31
N THR A 178 8.96 3.63 -17.19
CA THR A 178 7.58 4.13 -17.31
C THR A 178 6.79 3.89 -16.03
N ALA A 179 6.91 2.70 -15.43
CA ALA A 179 6.28 2.38 -14.15
C ALA A 179 6.78 3.29 -13.02
N PHE A 180 8.09 3.59 -13.00
CA PHE A 180 8.68 4.51 -12.04
C PHE A 180 8.12 5.93 -12.18
N VAL A 181 8.12 6.49 -13.38
CA VAL A 181 7.66 7.87 -13.65
C VAL A 181 6.16 8.00 -13.35
N SER A 182 5.35 7.09 -13.89
CA SER A 182 3.90 7.10 -13.67
C SER A 182 3.53 6.88 -12.20
N GLY A 183 4.18 5.94 -11.53
CA GLY A 183 3.97 5.68 -10.11
C GLY A 183 4.40 6.85 -9.22
N PHE A 184 5.48 7.53 -9.57
CA PHE A 184 5.94 8.74 -8.86
C PHE A 184 4.92 9.87 -9.00
N ALA A 185 4.47 10.16 -10.23
CA ALA A 185 3.43 11.16 -10.51
C ALA A 185 2.11 10.82 -9.79
N ALA A 186 1.70 9.54 -9.81
CA ALA A 186 0.48 9.08 -9.13
C ALA A 186 0.51 9.32 -7.63
N ILE A 187 1.67 9.13 -6.94
CA ILE A 187 1.80 9.40 -5.51
C ILE A 187 1.53 10.88 -5.22
N TYR A 188 2.14 11.80 -5.98
CA TYR A 188 1.94 13.24 -5.77
C TYR A 188 0.52 13.68 -6.09
N ALA A 189 -0.07 13.17 -7.15
CA ALA A 189 -1.47 13.42 -7.49
C ALA A 189 -2.41 12.95 -6.37
N LEU A 190 -2.19 11.73 -5.85
CA LEU A 190 -2.97 11.18 -4.75
C LEU A 190 -2.85 12.01 -3.47
N LEU A 191 -1.63 12.40 -3.08
CA LEU A 191 -1.39 13.24 -1.91
C LEU A 191 -2.07 14.61 -2.05
N SER A 192 -2.00 15.23 -3.23
CA SER A 192 -2.67 16.50 -3.51
C SER A 192 -4.20 16.39 -3.37
N LEU A 193 -4.80 15.35 -3.90
CA LEU A 193 -6.24 15.11 -3.81
C LEU A 193 -6.68 14.82 -2.38
N LEU A 194 -5.88 14.05 -1.65
CA LEU A 194 -6.14 13.72 -0.25
C LEU A 194 -6.09 14.98 0.63
N GLN A 195 -5.09 15.86 0.42
CA GLN A 195 -4.98 17.13 1.14
C GLN A 195 -6.13 18.09 0.83
N ARG A 196 -6.67 18.05 -0.39
CA ARG A 196 -7.86 18.84 -0.81
C ARG A 196 -9.18 18.26 -0.30
N GLY A 197 -9.17 17.14 0.45
CA GLY A 197 -10.39 16.47 0.92
C GLY A 197 -11.28 15.92 -0.20
N ARG A 198 -10.68 15.57 -1.34
CA ARG A 198 -11.41 15.10 -2.55
C ARG A 198 -11.14 13.63 -2.86
N PHE A 199 -10.70 12.87 -1.87
CA PHE A 199 -10.31 11.47 -2.04
C PHE A 199 -11.49 10.58 -2.44
N ASP A 200 -12.68 10.87 -1.90
CA ASP A 200 -13.94 10.23 -2.22
C ASP A 200 -14.34 10.34 -3.70
N ARG A 201 -13.88 11.38 -4.41
CA ARG A 201 -14.23 11.58 -5.84
C ARG A 201 -13.67 10.49 -6.76
N PHE A 202 -12.61 9.83 -6.35
CA PHE A 202 -12.12 8.65 -7.09
C PHE A 202 -13.13 7.51 -7.14
N ALA A 203 -14.11 7.47 -6.23
CA ALA A 203 -15.18 6.48 -6.26
C ALA A 203 -15.93 6.48 -7.59
N TRP A 204 -16.21 7.66 -8.14
CA TRP A 204 -16.92 7.78 -9.40
C TRP A 204 -16.16 7.16 -10.58
N TYR A 205 -14.84 7.38 -10.63
CA TYR A 205 -13.98 6.79 -11.64
C TYR A 205 -13.97 5.25 -11.55
N VAL A 206 -13.73 4.69 -10.37
CA VAL A 206 -13.66 3.23 -10.22
C VAL A 206 -15.03 2.56 -10.40
N TRP A 207 -16.14 3.24 -10.07
CA TRP A 207 -17.48 2.75 -10.37
C TRP A 207 -17.75 2.73 -11.86
N ALA A 208 -17.38 3.78 -12.59
CA ALA A 208 -17.54 3.81 -14.04
C ALA A 208 -16.76 2.67 -14.71
N VAL A 209 -15.49 2.46 -14.31
CA VAL A 209 -14.65 1.36 -14.83
C VAL A 209 -15.22 0.00 -14.45
N GLY A 210 -15.64 -0.19 -13.19
CA GLY A 210 -16.23 -1.44 -12.71
C GLY A 210 -17.54 -1.77 -13.42
N ALA A 211 -18.43 -0.79 -13.62
CA ALA A 211 -19.67 -0.96 -14.37
C ALA A 211 -19.41 -1.30 -15.84
N ALA A 212 -18.47 -0.61 -16.49
CA ALA A 212 -18.07 -0.93 -17.86
C ALA A 212 -17.52 -2.36 -17.98
N GLY A 213 -16.69 -2.79 -17.01
CA GLY A 213 -16.18 -4.17 -16.96
C GLY A 213 -17.29 -5.20 -16.79
N LEU A 214 -18.30 -4.95 -15.95
CA LEU A 214 -19.44 -5.85 -15.78
C LEU A 214 -20.34 -5.95 -17.02
N LEU A 215 -20.38 -4.90 -17.83
CA LEU A 215 -21.14 -4.91 -19.09
C LEU A 215 -20.37 -5.64 -20.22
N TYR A 216 -19.03 -5.65 -20.16
CA TYR A 216 -18.20 -6.23 -21.21
C TYR A 216 -17.91 -7.72 -20.97
N PHE A 217 -17.77 -8.15 -19.73
CA PHE A 217 -17.49 -9.52 -19.30
C PHE A 217 -18.68 -10.17 -18.57
#